data_d84784be47a80bc7a524585ae588018e
#
_entry.id   d84784be47a80bc7a524585ae588018e
#
_cell.length_a   1.000
_cell.length_b   1.000
_cell.length_c   1.000
_cell.angle_alpha   90.00
_cell.angle_beta   90.00
_cell.angle_gamma   90.00
#
_symmetry.space_group_name_H-M   'P 1'
#
loop_
_entity.id
_entity.type
_entity.pdbx_description
1 polymer ?
#
loop_
_entity_poly.entity_id
_entity_poly.type
_entity_poly.pdbx_seq_one_letter_code
_entity_poly.pdbx_strand_id
1 'polypeptide(L)'
;PTDPAQQDADCVERLRALGAVIQGKTVTTEFGYFSPGPTRNPWLHKASPGGSSSGSAAAVGANTIQVALGTQTAGSLTRPASYCGAAGMVLAPGSTSLKGVHGLSPTLDSIGFLTRSTTDLDTVYSAFIGADVDTEPAQEEIEIHLCDGADILPLAPQLHGLLNELPRLFDILGLSSKPLRWSDHIQTLTDDHRTIMGFEAAQTMADTLAKHKDALSPQLQDLLINGQAIEQRSYQEA
;
A
#
# COMPACT_ATOMS: atom_id res chain seq x y z
N PRO A 1 -16.62 7.90 -12.27
CA PRO A 1 -16.69 9.15 -13.04
C PRO A 1 -16.15 8.90 -14.43
N THR A 2 -16.87 9.33 -15.44
CA THR A 2 -16.48 9.23 -16.86
C THR A 2 -15.67 10.44 -17.32
N ASP A 3 -15.71 11.50 -16.51
CA ASP A 3 -15.05 12.75 -16.87
C ASP A 3 -13.57 12.75 -16.44
N PRO A 4 -12.67 13.26 -17.28
CA PRO A 4 -11.27 13.45 -16.92
C PRO A 4 -11.14 14.38 -15.71
N ALA A 5 -10.15 14.13 -14.86
CA ALA A 5 -9.82 15.05 -13.78
C ALA A 5 -9.40 16.42 -14.37
N GLN A 6 -9.90 17.50 -13.75
CA GLN A 6 -9.62 18.87 -14.19
C GLN A 6 -8.23 19.36 -13.74
N GLN A 7 -7.67 18.71 -12.72
CA GLN A 7 -6.38 19.04 -12.13
C GLN A 7 -5.61 17.75 -11.82
N ASP A 8 -4.29 17.80 -11.86
CA ASP A 8 -3.45 16.75 -11.31
C ASP A 8 -3.58 16.72 -9.77
N ALA A 9 -3.39 15.55 -9.18
CA ALA A 9 -3.16 15.46 -7.74
C ALA A 9 -1.78 16.04 -7.40
N ASP A 10 -1.60 16.57 -6.19
CA ASP A 10 -0.35 17.20 -5.75
C ASP A 10 0.89 16.29 -5.98
N CYS A 11 0.75 14.99 -5.74
CA CYS A 11 1.82 14.02 -5.99
C CYS A 11 2.16 13.87 -7.48
N VAL A 12 1.17 13.98 -8.37
CA VAL A 12 1.38 13.93 -9.83
C VAL A 12 2.01 15.24 -10.32
N GLU A 13 1.53 16.38 -9.84
CA GLU A 13 2.11 17.69 -10.14
C GLU A 13 3.59 17.75 -9.74
N ARG A 14 3.91 17.26 -8.53
CA ARG A 14 5.29 17.18 -8.04
C ARG A 14 6.17 16.30 -8.95
N LEU A 15 5.70 15.12 -9.34
CA LEU A 15 6.46 14.25 -10.25
C LEU A 15 6.68 14.90 -11.62
N ARG A 16 5.68 15.60 -12.16
CA ARG A 16 5.86 16.38 -13.41
C ARG A 16 6.92 17.47 -13.28
N ALA A 17 6.91 18.19 -12.16
CA ALA A 17 7.91 19.23 -11.87
C ALA A 17 9.33 18.65 -11.79
N LEU A 18 9.47 17.38 -11.39
CA LEU A 18 10.73 16.62 -11.37
C LEU A 18 11.10 16.02 -12.73
N GLY A 19 10.32 16.27 -13.78
CA GLY A 19 10.58 15.80 -15.14
C GLY A 19 9.96 14.45 -15.50
N ALA A 20 9.11 13.88 -14.63
CA ALA A 20 8.45 12.61 -14.92
C ALA A 20 7.40 12.76 -16.06
N VAL A 21 7.38 11.79 -16.97
CA VAL A 21 6.37 11.67 -18.01
C VAL A 21 5.24 10.79 -17.52
N ILE A 22 4.06 11.38 -17.33
CA ILE A 22 2.87 10.65 -16.91
C ILE A 22 2.25 9.95 -18.12
N GLN A 23 2.34 8.63 -18.15
CA GLN A 23 1.85 7.81 -19.26
C GLN A 23 0.35 7.51 -19.18
N GLY A 24 -0.23 7.49 -17.97
CA GLY A 24 -1.64 7.21 -17.79
C GLY A 24 -1.99 6.82 -16.36
N LYS A 25 -3.19 6.29 -16.20
CA LYS A 25 -3.68 5.72 -14.94
C LYS A 25 -3.78 4.21 -15.04
N THR A 26 -3.42 3.54 -13.97
CA THR A 26 -3.55 2.09 -13.84
C THR A 26 -4.85 1.71 -13.13
N VAL A 27 -5.26 0.46 -13.29
CA VAL A 27 -6.44 -0.09 -12.62
C VAL A 27 -6.19 -0.20 -11.12
N THR A 28 -7.17 0.20 -10.33
CA THR A 28 -7.27 -0.12 -8.90
C THR A 28 -8.44 -1.07 -8.65
N THR A 29 -8.52 -1.65 -7.47
CA THR A 29 -9.77 -2.24 -7.00
C THR A 29 -10.80 -1.12 -6.75
N GLU A 30 -12.07 -1.48 -6.66
CA GLU A 30 -13.17 -0.52 -6.50
C GLU A 30 -12.95 0.38 -5.27
N PHE A 31 -12.80 1.69 -5.50
CA PHE A 31 -12.52 2.70 -4.46
C PHE A 31 -11.39 2.32 -3.48
N GLY A 32 -10.40 1.53 -3.94
CA GLY A 32 -9.31 1.07 -3.09
C GLY A 32 -9.67 -0.10 -2.17
N TYR A 33 -10.89 -0.65 -2.26
CA TYR A 33 -11.36 -1.77 -1.43
C TYR A 33 -11.28 -3.12 -2.16
N PHE A 34 -12.02 -4.14 -1.73
CA PHE A 34 -11.76 -5.55 -2.13
C PHE A 34 -12.30 -5.99 -3.50
N SER A 35 -13.19 -5.25 -4.16
CA SER A 35 -13.71 -5.68 -5.46
C SER A 35 -12.64 -5.55 -6.56
N PRO A 36 -12.18 -6.66 -7.17
CA PRO A 36 -11.05 -6.64 -8.10
C PRO A 36 -11.45 -6.09 -9.46
N GLY A 37 -10.50 -5.42 -10.11
CA GLY A 37 -10.58 -5.06 -11.53
C GLY A 37 -10.06 -6.18 -12.45
N PRO A 38 -9.94 -5.92 -13.76
CA PRO A 38 -9.52 -6.92 -14.75
C PRO A 38 -8.03 -7.23 -14.75
N THR A 39 -7.23 -6.58 -13.92
CA THR A 39 -5.77 -6.76 -13.86
C THR A 39 -5.40 -8.19 -13.49
N ARG A 40 -4.39 -8.72 -14.17
CA ARG A 40 -3.84 -10.06 -13.92
C ARG A 40 -2.41 -9.99 -13.41
N ASN A 41 -2.02 -11.00 -12.65
CA ASN A 41 -0.64 -11.15 -12.22
C ASN A 41 0.28 -11.39 -13.43
N PRO A 42 1.37 -10.61 -13.61
CA PRO A 42 2.24 -10.72 -14.78
C PRO A 42 3.03 -12.03 -14.84
N TRP A 43 3.26 -12.68 -13.71
CA TRP A 43 4.03 -13.93 -13.60
C TRP A 43 3.16 -15.17 -13.69
N LEU A 44 1.96 -15.10 -13.15
CA LEU A 44 1.02 -16.21 -13.12
C LEU A 44 -0.40 -15.69 -13.35
N HIS A 45 -0.86 -15.74 -14.59
CA HIS A 45 -2.15 -15.13 -15.02
C HIS A 45 -3.38 -15.65 -14.26
N LYS A 46 -3.28 -16.82 -13.61
CA LYS A 46 -4.34 -17.39 -12.78
C LYS A 46 -4.30 -16.91 -11.34
N ALA A 47 -3.19 -16.30 -10.91
CA ALA A 47 -3.05 -15.74 -9.58
C ALA A 47 -3.56 -14.29 -9.52
N SER A 48 -3.90 -13.85 -8.31
CA SER A 48 -4.22 -12.45 -8.05
C SER A 48 -2.98 -11.57 -8.24
N PRO A 49 -3.11 -10.36 -8.82
CA PRO A 49 -2.06 -9.35 -8.79
C PRO A 49 -1.95 -8.66 -7.41
N GLY A 50 -2.82 -9.03 -6.47
CA GLY A 50 -3.01 -8.25 -5.24
C GLY A 50 -3.86 -7.00 -5.50
N GLY A 51 -4.00 -6.17 -4.47
CA GLY A 51 -4.78 -4.93 -4.50
C GLY A 51 -4.54 -4.08 -3.26
N SER A 52 -4.94 -2.83 -3.28
CA SER A 52 -5.77 -2.18 -4.32
C SER A 52 -4.96 -1.62 -5.51
N SER A 53 -3.68 -1.31 -5.40
CA SER A 53 -2.83 -0.79 -6.47
C SER A 53 -2.43 -1.88 -7.49
N SER A 54 -3.41 -2.70 -7.92
CA SER A 54 -3.22 -3.88 -8.76
C SER A 54 -2.56 -3.58 -10.10
N GLY A 55 -3.08 -2.58 -10.82
CA GLY A 55 -2.56 -2.19 -12.13
C GLY A 55 -1.17 -1.59 -12.07
N SER A 56 -0.89 -0.78 -11.05
CA SER A 56 0.44 -0.19 -10.82
C SER A 56 1.49 -1.28 -10.61
N ALA A 57 1.23 -2.21 -9.70
CA ALA A 57 2.14 -3.31 -9.42
C ALA A 57 2.32 -4.25 -10.62
N ALA A 58 1.22 -4.58 -11.32
CA ALA A 58 1.29 -5.44 -12.49
C ALA A 58 2.08 -4.79 -13.64
N ALA A 59 1.91 -3.48 -13.87
CA ALA A 59 2.61 -2.77 -14.93
C ALA A 59 4.12 -2.70 -14.67
N VAL A 60 4.52 -2.41 -13.43
CA VAL A 60 5.93 -2.45 -12.99
C VAL A 60 6.48 -3.87 -13.05
N GLY A 61 5.76 -4.85 -12.49
CA GLY A 61 6.16 -6.25 -12.50
C GLY A 61 6.33 -6.84 -13.90
N ALA A 62 5.49 -6.41 -14.85
CA ALA A 62 5.60 -6.76 -16.27
C ALA A 62 6.69 -5.96 -17.02
N ASN A 63 7.38 -5.05 -16.37
CA ASN A 63 8.38 -4.18 -16.98
C ASN A 63 7.83 -3.28 -18.11
N THR A 64 6.56 -2.87 -18.03
CA THR A 64 5.94 -1.97 -18.99
C THR A 64 6.13 -0.49 -18.65
N ILE A 65 6.32 -0.20 -17.37
CA ILE A 65 6.67 1.13 -16.83
C ILE A 65 7.75 0.98 -15.77
N GLN A 66 8.55 2.02 -15.58
CA GLN A 66 9.65 2.04 -14.62
C GLN A 66 9.16 2.32 -13.20
N VAL A 67 8.24 3.27 -13.06
CA VAL A 67 7.73 3.77 -11.79
C VAL A 67 6.22 3.87 -11.85
N ALA A 68 5.55 3.49 -10.79
CA ALA A 68 4.13 3.75 -10.61
C ALA A 68 3.85 4.32 -9.22
N LEU A 69 2.83 5.17 -9.13
CA LEU A 69 2.21 5.56 -7.86
C LEU A 69 1.23 4.47 -7.42
N GLY A 70 1.14 4.29 -6.12
CA GLY A 70 0.10 3.51 -5.47
C GLY A 70 -0.39 4.22 -4.22
N THR A 71 -1.51 3.76 -3.67
CA THR A 71 -2.03 4.20 -2.37
C THR A 71 -2.12 3.03 -1.41
N GLN A 72 -2.08 3.31 -0.12
CA GLN A 72 -2.23 2.31 0.90
C GLN A 72 -2.98 2.86 2.10
N THR A 73 -4.01 2.13 2.54
CA THR A 73 -4.70 2.30 3.81
C THR A 73 -4.30 1.18 4.78
N ALA A 74 -4.09 -0.03 4.27
CA ALA A 74 -3.65 -1.21 5.03
C ALA A 74 -2.42 -1.88 4.37
N GLY A 75 -2.62 -2.59 3.28
CA GLY A 75 -1.59 -3.30 2.52
C GLY A 75 -1.73 -3.09 1.00
N SER A 76 -2.39 -2.01 0.59
CA SER A 76 -2.85 -1.81 -0.78
C SER A 76 -1.76 -1.48 -1.80
N LEU A 77 -0.54 -1.21 -1.35
CA LEU A 77 0.64 -1.02 -2.20
C LEU A 77 1.64 -2.16 -2.02
N THR A 78 1.99 -2.48 -0.78
CA THR A 78 3.03 -3.47 -0.46
C THR A 78 2.62 -4.88 -0.85
N ARG A 79 1.34 -5.26 -0.63
CA ARG A 79 0.82 -6.57 -1.04
C ARG A 79 0.88 -6.79 -2.56
N PRO A 80 0.31 -5.91 -3.42
CA PRO A 80 0.43 -6.09 -4.86
C PRO A 80 1.88 -5.97 -5.36
N ALA A 81 2.74 -5.16 -4.75
CA ALA A 81 4.17 -5.14 -5.04
C ALA A 81 4.78 -6.53 -4.87
N SER A 82 4.58 -7.16 -3.73
CA SER A 82 5.04 -8.52 -3.44
C SER A 82 4.50 -9.55 -4.44
N TYR A 83 3.19 -9.50 -4.76
CA TYR A 83 2.55 -10.46 -5.66
C TYR A 83 3.02 -10.33 -7.10
N CYS A 84 3.37 -9.12 -7.54
CA CYS A 84 3.81 -8.83 -8.90
C CYS A 84 5.34 -8.77 -9.05
N GLY A 85 6.12 -9.01 -7.99
CA GLY A 85 7.57 -8.98 -8.02
C GLY A 85 8.14 -7.58 -8.27
N ALA A 86 7.52 -6.56 -7.68
CA ALA A 86 7.96 -5.18 -7.69
C ALA A 86 8.52 -4.79 -6.31
N ALA A 87 9.44 -3.85 -6.27
CA ALA A 87 9.80 -3.14 -5.05
C ALA A 87 8.70 -2.11 -4.75
N GLY A 88 8.29 -2.01 -3.48
CA GLY A 88 7.23 -1.09 -3.08
C GLY A 88 7.57 -0.40 -1.76
N MET A 89 7.34 0.91 -1.71
CA MET A 89 7.52 1.72 -0.53
C MET A 89 6.30 2.62 -0.32
N VAL A 90 5.84 2.70 0.92
CA VAL A 90 4.77 3.61 1.35
C VAL A 90 5.38 4.74 2.14
N LEU A 91 4.98 5.96 1.83
CA LEU A 91 5.38 7.14 2.60
C LEU A 91 4.64 7.14 3.94
N ALA A 92 5.25 7.72 4.96
CA ALA A 92 4.59 7.86 6.25
C ALA A 92 3.30 8.67 6.11
N PRO A 93 2.19 8.27 6.77
CA PRO A 93 0.97 9.05 6.77
C PRO A 93 1.24 10.50 7.16
N GLY A 94 0.64 11.44 6.44
CA GLY A 94 0.82 12.88 6.67
C GLY A 94 2.15 13.48 6.18
N SER A 95 3.10 12.68 5.67
CA SER A 95 4.39 13.20 5.18
C SER A 95 4.29 13.89 3.81
N THR A 96 3.19 13.67 3.09
CA THR A 96 2.93 14.31 1.79
C THR A 96 1.44 14.62 1.61
N SER A 97 1.15 15.58 0.74
CA SER A 97 -0.23 15.94 0.42
C SER A 97 -0.97 14.83 -0.32
N LEU A 98 -2.18 14.53 0.11
CA LEU A 98 -3.13 13.65 -0.58
C LEU A 98 -4.18 14.42 -1.39
N LYS A 99 -4.03 15.73 -1.56
CA LYS A 99 -4.97 16.52 -2.34
C LYS A 99 -5.05 16.00 -3.78
N GLY A 100 -6.27 15.78 -4.25
CA GLY A 100 -6.55 15.21 -5.57
C GLY A 100 -6.45 13.67 -5.62
N VAL A 101 -6.08 13.01 -4.52
CA VAL A 101 -6.14 11.55 -4.38
C VAL A 101 -7.49 11.18 -3.76
N HIS A 102 -8.17 10.19 -4.34
CA HIS A 102 -9.40 9.68 -3.74
C HIS A 102 -9.03 8.78 -2.55
N GLY A 103 -9.40 9.22 -1.36
CA GLY A 103 -9.10 8.52 -0.11
C GLY A 103 -10.21 7.56 0.32
N LEU A 104 -9.86 6.64 1.20
CA LEU A 104 -10.77 5.74 1.91
C LEU A 104 -10.83 6.07 3.40
N SER A 105 -9.67 6.30 4.01
CA SER A 105 -9.51 6.57 5.45
C SER A 105 -8.44 7.64 5.65
N PRO A 106 -8.83 8.91 5.85
CA PRO A 106 -7.91 10.05 5.84
C PRO A 106 -6.73 9.97 6.81
N THR A 107 -6.90 9.30 7.96
CA THR A 107 -5.80 9.15 8.93
C THR A 107 -4.87 7.99 8.62
N LEU A 108 -5.33 6.99 7.86
CA LEU A 108 -4.56 5.79 7.51
C LEU A 108 -3.99 5.86 6.09
N ASP A 109 -4.62 6.67 5.22
CA ASP A 109 -4.23 6.72 3.80
C ASP A 109 -2.85 7.34 3.61
N SER A 110 -2.09 6.72 2.75
CA SER A 110 -0.82 7.25 2.26
C SER A 110 -0.62 6.89 0.80
N ILE A 111 0.31 7.58 0.14
CA ILE A 111 0.81 7.23 -1.17
C ILE A 111 2.18 6.58 -1.07
N GLY A 112 2.60 5.99 -2.17
CA GLY A 112 3.94 5.46 -2.28
C GLY A 112 4.29 5.11 -3.72
N PHE A 113 5.42 4.47 -3.86
CA PHE A 113 6.02 4.14 -5.14
C PHE A 113 6.17 2.65 -5.32
N LEU A 114 6.03 2.23 -6.58
CA LEU A 114 6.37 0.89 -7.05
C LEU A 114 7.41 1.02 -8.16
N THR A 115 8.48 0.25 -8.07
CA THR A 115 9.56 0.22 -9.04
C THR A 115 10.06 -1.20 -9.27
N ARG A 116 10.97 -1.39 -10.23
CA ARG A 116 11.55 -2.72 -10.50
C ARG A 116 12.59 -3.12 -9.46
N SER A 117 13.30 -2.15 -8.91
CA SER A 117 14.39 -2.40 -7.97
C SER A 117 14.33 -1.42 -6.79
N THR A 118 15.01 -1.77 -5.71
CA THR A 118 15.17 -0.86 -4.56
C THR A 118 16.03 0.36 -4.92
N THR A 119 16.97 0.23 -5.85
CA THR A 119 17.78 1.36 -6.35
C THR A 119 16.91 2.39 -7.08
N ASP A 120 15.98 1.93 -7.95
CA ASP A 120 15.03 2.83 -8.61
C ASP A 120 14.09 3.48 -7.59
N LEU A 121 13.70 2.71 -6.56
CA LEU A 121 12.84 3.19 -5.49
C LEU A 121 13.52 4.32 -4.70
N ASP A 122 14.78 4.13 -4.33
CA ASP A 122 15.59 5.14 -3.65
C ASP A 122 15.73 6.41 -4.50
N THR A 123 16.05 6.26 -5.79
CA THR A 123 16.16 7.37 -6.74
C THR A 123 14.88 8.21 -6.79
N VAL A 124 13.72 7.55 -6.93
CA VAL A 124 12.43 8.24 -7.00
C VAL A 124 12.06 8.89 -5.68
N TYR A 125 12.29 8.19 -4.59
CA TYR A 125 12.00 8.68 -3.24
C TYR A 125 12.83 9.90 -2.92
N SER A 126 14.15 9.82 -3.09
CA SER A 126 15.06 10.94 -2.83
C SER A 126 14.72 12.17 -3.65
N ALA A 127 14.44 11.99 -4.95
CA ALA A 127 13.97 13.09 -5.80
C ALA A 127 12.64 13.66 -5.31
N PHE A 128 11.70 12.78 -4.94
CA PHE A 128 10.36 13.20 -4.52
C PHE A 128 10.37 13.98 -3.21
N ILE A 129 11.18 13.58 -2.22
CA ILE A 129 11.26 14.33 -0.96
C ILE A 129 12.22 15.52 -1.02
N GLY A 130 13.06 15.62 -2.06
CA GLY A 130 14.09 16.64 -2.21
C GLY A 130 15.31 16.39 -1.32
N ALA A 131 15.59 15.11 -1.00
CA ALA A 131 16.80 14.74 -0.28
C ALA A 131 18.03 14.86 -1.19
N ASP A 132 19.15 15.24 -0.60
CA ASP A 132 20.44 15.23 -1.28
C ASP A 132 20.91 13.77 -1.38
N VAL A 133 21.06 13.25 -2.60
CA VAL A 133 21.39 11.84 -2.85
C VAL A 133 22.82 11.50 -2.41
N ASP A 134 23.65 12.53 -2.17
CA ASP A 134 25.06 12.41 -1.79
C ASP A 134 25.30 12.27 -0.27
N THR A 135 24.26 12.22 0.53
CA THR A 135 24.43 11.91 1.97
C THR A 135 24.71 10.42 2.13
N GLU A 136 25.98 10.07 2.36
CA GLU A 136 26.32 8.74 2.83
C GLU A 136 25.43 8.40 4.03
N PRO A 137 24.74 7.24 4.04
CA PRO A 137 23.97 6.83 5.20
C PRO A 137 24.91 6.82 6.41
N ALA A 138 24.47 7.42 7.51
CA ALA A 138 25.21 7.30 8.76
C ALA A 138 25.49 5.80 9.00
N GLN A 139 26.73 5.47 9.34
CA GLN A 139 27.09 4.11 9.74
C GLN A 139 26.46 3.82 11.12
N GLU A 140 25.14 3.77 11.16
CA GLU A 140 24.40 3.27 12.31
C GLU A 140 24.39 1.74 12.27
N GLU A 141 24.54 1.10 13.41
CA GLU A 141 24.37 -0.35 13.50
C GLU A 141 22.92 -0.69 13.13
N ILE A 142 22.75 -1.34 11.98
CA ILE A 142 21.43 -1.79 11.52
C ILE A 142 21.10 -3.07 12.27
N GLU A 143 20.07 -3.04 13.11
CA GLU A 143 19.50 -4.21 13.73
C GLU A 143 18.21 -4.61 12.98
N ILE A 144 18.14 -5.85 12.50
CA ILE A 144 17.00 -6.37 11.75
C ILE A 144 16.11 -7.19 12.68
N HIS A 145 14.84 -6.82 12.74
CA HIS A 145 13.82 -7.57 13.47
C HIS A 145 13.00 -8.41 12.50
N LEU A 146 13.01 -9.73 12.68
CA LEU A 146 12.30 -10.67 11.83
C LEU A 146 10.98 -11.10 12.48
N CYS A 147 9.87 -10.76 11.85
CA CYS A 147 8.56 -11.30 12.18
C CYS A 147 8.14 -12.26 11.06
N ASP A 148 8.10 -13.56 11.33
CA ASP A 148 7.74 -14.57 10.34
C ASP A 148 6.22 -14.68 10.13
N GLY A 149 5.43 -14.10 11.05
CA GLY A 149 3.97 -14.15 10.99
C GLY A 149 3.36 -15.54 11.22
N ALA A 150 4.16 -16.55 11.53
CA ALA A 150 3.69 -17.92 11.73
C ALA A 150 2.70 -18.05 12.90
N ASP A 151 2.83 -17.19 13.91
CA ASP A 151 1.92 -17.11 15.05
C ASP A 151 0.55 -16.49 14.68
N ILE A 152 0.44 -15.87 13.49
CA ILE A 152 -0.73 -15.10 13.07
C ILE A 152 -1.53 -15.84 12.00
N LEU A 153 -0.82 -16.38 11.01
CA LEU A 153 -1.40 -17.06 9.85
C LEU A 153 -0.55 -18.27 9.43
N PRO A 154 -1.18 -19.37 9.00
CA PRO A 154 -0.45 -20.48 8.42
C PRO A 154 0.28 -20.04 7.15
N LEU A 155 1.59 -20.21 7.11
CA LEU A 155 2.42 -19.87 5.96
C LEU A 155 2.53 -21.08 5.00
N ALA A 156 2.58 -20.78 3.70
CA ALA A 156 2.94 -21.80 2.72
C ALA A 156 4.37 -22.35 3.01
N PRO A 157 4.61 -23.65 2.87
CA PRO A 157 5.91 -24.25 3.20
C PRO A 157 7.11 -23.58 2.51
N GLN A 158 6.92 -23.09 1.28
CA GLN A 158 7.95 -22.38 0.51
C GLN A 158 8.30 -21.03 1.15
N LEU A 159 7.31 -20.30 1.63
CA LEU A 159 7.53 -19.03 2.31
C LEU A 159 8.17 -19.24 3.68
N HIS A 160 7.71 -20.24 4.42
CA HIS A 160 8.32 -20.62 5.70
C HIS A 160 9.80 -21.00 5.52
N GLY A 161 10.12 -21.78 4.50
CA GLY A 161 11.52 -22.13 4.16
C GLY A 161 12.37 -20.89 3.84
N LEU A 162 11.84 -19.94 3.07
CA LEU A 162 12.53 -18.69 2.76
C LEU A 162 12.80 -17.86 4.02
N LEU A 163 11.79 -17.67 4.87
CA LEU A 163 11.93 -16.88 6.10
C LEU A 163 12.93 -17.48 7.08
N ASN A 164 13.03 -18.81 7.14
CA ASN A 164 14.00 -19.52 7.98
C ASN A 164 15.46 -19.33 7.49
N GLU A 165 15.67 -19.06 6.20
CA GLU A 165 17.01 -18.78 5.65
C GLU A 165 17.45 -17.32 5.82
N LEU A 166 16.55 -16.40 6.08
CA LEU A 166 16.88 -14.97 6.19
C LEU A 166 17.95 -14.66 7.26
N PRO A 167 17.92 -15.23 8.48
CA PRO A 167 18.96 -14.96 9.48
C PRO A 167 20.35 -15.28 8.95
N ARG A 168 20.50 -16.42 8.30
CA ARG A 168 21.78 -16.85 7.69
C ARG A 168 22.22 -15.90 6.58
N LEU A 169 21.30 -15.41 5.76
CA LEU A 169 21.61 -14.45 4.70
C LEU A 169 22.07 -13.11 5.28
N PHE A 170 21.45 -12.65 6.35
CA PHE A 170 21.86 -11.44 7.04
C PHE A 170 23.25 -11.59 7.68
N ASP A 171 23.53 -12.72 8.31
CA ASP A 171 24.87 -13.02 8.86
C ASP A 171 25.96 -12.95 7.77
N ILE A 172 25.69 -13.47 6.57
CA ILE A 172 26.63 -13.39 5.43
C ILE A 172 26.88 -11.94 5.00
N LEU A 173 25.87 -11.07 5.14
CA LEU A 173 25.96 -9.64 4.83
C LEU A 173 26.56 -8.81 5.99
N GLY A 174 26.90 -9.44 7.10
CA GLY A 174 27.41 -8.78 8.29
C GLY A 174 26.33 -7.98 9.05
N LEU A 175 25.05 -8.33 8.87
CA LEU A 175 23.91 -7.70 9.53
C LEU A 175 23.42 -8.58 10.69
N SER A 176 23.14 -7.96 11.84
CA SER A 176 22.53 -8.68 12.96
C SER A 176 21.02 -8.78 12.79
N SER A 177 20.44 -9.94 13.17
CA SER A 177 18.99 -10.09 13.15
C SER A 177 18.47 -10.73 14.44
N LYS A 178 17.26 -10.32 14.85
CA LYS A 178 16.57 -10.85 16.03
C LYS A 178 15.13 -11.21 15.68
N PRO A 179 14.55 -12.26 16.29
CA PRO A 179 13.14 -12.55 16.13
C PRO A 179 12.29 -11.46 16.80
N LEU A 180 11.26 -11.00 16.10
CA LEU A 180 10.24 -10.09 16.62
C LEU A 180 8.90 -10.84 16.76
N ARG A 181 8.36 -10.86 17.95
CA ARG A 181 7.04 -11.43 18.23
C ARG A 181 6.00 -10.33 18.37
N TRP A 182 5.00 -10.38 17.50
CA TRP A 182 3.89 -9.42 17.47
C TRP A 182 2.54 -10.04 17.83
N SER A 183 2.49 -11.35 18.07
CA SER A 183 1.26 -12.11 18.30
C SER A 183 0.33 -11.46 19.35
N ASP A 184 0.90 -10.91 20.42
CA ASP A 184 0.13 -10.36 21.54
C ASP A 184 -0.56 -9.02 21.20
N HIS A 185 -0.10 -8.32 20.14
CA HIS A 185 -0.61 -7.01 19.77
C HIS A 185 -1.36 -7.00 18.44
N ILE A 186 -1.10 -7.99 17.57
CA ILE A 186 -1.58 -7.94 16.18
C ILE A 186 -3.10 -7.95 16.09
N GLN A 187 -3.78 -8.66 16.98
CA GLN A 187 -5.24 -8.72 16.98
C GLN A 187 -5.84 -7.36 17.34
N THR A 188 -5.36 -6.73 18.40
CA THR A 188 -5.79 -5.39 18.81
C THR A 188 -5.54 -4.38 17.70
N LEU A 189 -4.31 -4.31 17.17
CA LEU A 189 -3.98 -3.43 16.07
C LEU A 189 -4.84 -3.66 14.82
N THR A 190 -5.21 -4.92 14.55
CA THR A 190 -6.09 -5.26 13.42
C THR A 190 -7.51 -4.78 13.65
N ASP A 191 -8.03 -4.91 14.85
CA ASP A 191 -9.40 -4.52 15.19
C ASP A 191 -9.50 -2.99 15.26
N ASP A 192 -8.52 -2.30 15.83
CA ASP A 192 -8.44 -0.84 15.86
C ASP A 192 -8.36 -0.29 14.42
N HIS A 193 -7.47 -0.84 13.61
CA HIS A 193 -7.37 -0.47 12.19
C HIS A 193 -8.70 -0.63 11.44
N ARG A 194 -9.43 -1.72 11.67
CA ARG A 194 -10.75 -1.94 11.05
C ARG A 194 -11.78 -0.93 11.53
N THR A 195 -11.75 -0.60 12.81
CA THR A 195 -12.64 0.39 13.42
C THR A 195 -12.40 1.76 12.81
N ILE A 196 -11.15 2.22 12.78
CA ILE A 196 -10.76 3.50 12.20
C ILE A 196 -11.14 3.55 10.71
N MET A 197 -10.71 2.57 9.94
CA MET A 197 -10.97 2.52 8.50
C MET A 197 -12.48 2.50 8.19
N GLY A 198 -13.25 1.69 8.92
CA GLY A 198 -14.70 1.59 8.71
C GLY A 198 -15.42 2.90 9.01
N PHE A 199 -15.12 3.52 10.14
CA PHE A 199 -15.69 4.79 10.54
C PHE A 199 -15.38 5.91 9.53
N GLU A 200 -14.12 6.06 9.16
CA GLU A 200 -13.68 7.11 8.25
C GLU A 200 -14.18 6.89 6.81
N ALA A 201 -14.15 5.64 6.32
CA ALA A 201 -14.69 5.30 5.00
C ALA A 201 -16.18 5.64 4.89
N ALA A 202 -16.96 5.35 5.93
CA ALA A 202 -18.39 5.66 5.96
C ALA A 202 -18.64 7.18 5.86
N GLN A 203 -17.79 8.01 6.44
CA GLN A 203 -17.89 9.47 6.32
C GLN A 203 -17.40 9.96 4.96
N THR A 204 -16.23 9.50 4.52
CA THR A 204 -15.60 9.91 3.25
C THR A 204 -16.50 9.59 2.04
N MET A 205 -17.18 8.44 2.09
CA MET A 205 -18.01 7.95 1.00
C MET A 205 -19.52 8.06 1.25
N ALA A 206 -19.96 8.85 2.23
CA ALA A 206 -21.38 9.00 2.57
C ALA A 206 -22.25 9.39 1.35
N ASP A 207 -21.81 10.37 0.59
CA ASP A 207 -22.47 10.83 -0.63
C ASP A 207 -22.52 9.76 -1.71
N THR A 208 -21.42 9.00 -1.87
CA THR A 208 -21.35 7.89 -2.84
C THR A 208 -22.31 6.77 -2.47
N LEU A 209 -22.36 6.40 -1.21
CA LEU A 209 -23.31 5.40 -0.71
C LEU A 209 -24.76 5.87 -0.91
N ALA A 210 -25.06 7.11 -0.58
CA ALA A 210 -26.43 7.64 -0.70
C ALA A 210 -26.94 7.71 -2.15
N LYS A 211 -26.04 8.05 -3.10
CA LYS A 211 -26.43 8.30 -4.50
C LYS A 211 -26.27 7.07 -5.40
N HIS A 212 -25.37 6.15 -5.06
CA HIS A 212 -24.92 5.07 -5.95
C HIS A 212 -24.86 3.70 -5.29
N LYS A 213 -25.59 3.49 -4.18
CA LYS A 213 -25.56 2.24 -3.41
C LYS A 213 -25.60 0.99 -4.27
N ASP A 214 -26.58 0.90 -5.18
CA ASP A 214 -26.81 -0.29 -6.00
C ASP A 214 -25.71 -0.55 -7.05
N ALA A 215 -24.85 0.43 -7.29
CA ALA A 215 -23.69 0.30 -8.18
C ALA A 215 -22.40 -0.12 -7.46
N LEU A 216 -22.40 -0.11 -6.13
CA LEU A 216 -21.26 -0.52 -5.32
C LEU A 216 -21.25 -2.04 -5.11
N SER A 217 -20.05 -2.61 -5.03
CA SER A 217 -19.90 -4.03 -4.66
C SER A 217 -20.47 -4.31 -3.27
N PRO A 218 -20.97 -5.52 -3.01
CA PRO A 218 -21.48 -5.90 -1.69
C PRO A 218 -20.45 -5.66 -0.59
N GLN A 219 -19.18 -5.97 -0.84
CA GLN A 219 -18.10 -5.79 0.13
C GLN A 219 -17.92 -4.31 0.54
N LEU A 220 -17.99 -3.39 -0.43
CA LEU A 220 -17.88 -1.97 -0.15
C LEU A 220 -19.13 -1.45 0.55
N GLN A 221 -20.31 -1.90 0.14
CA GLN A 221 -21.55 -1.56 0.85
C GLN A 221 -21.48 -1.98 2.32
N ASP A 222 -21.04 -3.21 2.59
CA ASP A 222 -20.91 -3.75 3.95
C ASP A 222 -19.93 -2.91 4.80
N LEU A 223 -18.77 -2.54 4.24
CA LEU A 223 -17.83 -1.65 4.93
C LEU A 223 -18.50 -0.34 5.33
N LEU A 224 -19.16 0.32 4.39
CA LEU A 224 -19.74 1.66 4.60
C LEU A 224 -20.94 1.61 5.56
N ILE A 225 -21.82 0.61 5.42
CA ILE A 225 -22.99 0.44 6.30
C ILE A 225 -22.55 0.10 7.73
N ASN A 226 -21.63 -0.84 7.88
CA ASN A 226 -21.10 -1.19 9.21
C ASN A 226 -20.32 -0.02 9.81
N GLY A 227 -19.57 0.74 8.99
CA GLY A 227 -18.87 1.93 9.42
C GLY A 227 -19.77 3.02 9.98
N GLN A 228 -20.99 3.19 9.41
CA GLN A 228 -21.99 4.14 9.93
C GLN A 228 -22.51 3.76 11.34
N ALA A 229 -22.40 2.49 11.71
CA ALA A 229 -22.82 2.00 13.03
C ALA A 229 -21.73 2.12 14.10
N ILE A 230 -20.50 2.48 13.73
CA ILE A 230 -19.40 2.66 14.69
C ILE A 230 -19.62 3.95 15.45
N GLU A 231 -19.64 3.86 16.78
CA GLU A 231 -19.79 5.04 17.64
C GLU A 231 -18.50 5.89 17.64
N GLN A 232 -18.67 7.20 17.72
CA GLN A 232 -17.55 8.15 17.81
C GLN A 232 -16.57 7.81 18.94
N ARG A 233 -17.06 7.28 20.05
CA ARG A 233 -16.22 6.89 21.17
C ARG A 233 -15.32 5.70 20.79
N SER A 234 -15.86 4.68 20.15
CA SER A 234 -15.09 3.50 19.71
C SER A 234 -13.98 3.88 18.72
N TYR A 235 -14.28 4.83 17.82
CA TYR A 235 -13.29 5.39 16.91
C TYR A 235 -12.17 6.15 17.63
N GLN A 236 -12.49 6.87 18.70
CA GLN A 236 -11.50 7.64 19.49
C GLN A 236 -10.62 6.77 20.39
N GLU A 237 -11.12 5.60 20.79
CA GLU A 237 -10.41 4.63 21.61
C GLU A 237 -9.50 3.70 20.76
N ALA A 238 -9.79 3.55 19.48
CA ALA A 238 -9.00 2.82 18.49
C ALA A 238 -7.82 3.67 17.96
#